data_c6c781a40e1ecf4fcc5cf663b3a16e3f
#
_entry.id   c6c781a40e1ecf4fcc5cf663b3a16e3f
#
_cell.length_a   1.000
_cell.length_b   1.000
_cell.length_c   1.000
_cell.angle_alpha   90.00
_cell.angle_beta   90.00
_cell.angle_gamma   90.00
#
_symmetry.space_group_name_H-M   'P 1'
#
loop_
_entity.id
_entity.type
_entity.pdbx_description
1 polymer ?
#
loop_
_entity_poly.entity_id
_entity_poly.type
_entity_poly.pdbx_seq_one_letter_code
_entity_poly.pdbx_strand_id
1 'polypeptide(L)'
;NEGFKTLIEAQSYSLKEKAVSPYRNLTSTDIAFYIAPLINAITRVGTIQEKETMFYCFIEPNKPIQSTKRGAKVGDIEYAAEQTARVGKNAKSRQDRLKEQALGIIDFKIQKDGLDDNNIILVELDNSDNIPQELTGLIAMNVVSKYHKPVMIGRRNNDNIIQGSIRSDGNFAGLPSFKKFLEDSGLVTYTAGHDNAAGWGLNGDKLDSLINYL
;
A
#
# COMPACT_ATOMS: atom_id res chain seq x y z
N ASN A 1 -3.84 25.37 3.03
CA ASN A 1 -3.40 24.93 1.71
C ASN A 1 -4.62 24.58 0.84
N GLU A 2 -4.77 25.24 -0.32
CA GLU A 2 -5.94 25.07 -1.21
C GLU A 2 -6.04 23.64 -1.76
N GLY A 3 -4.93 22.99 -2.08
CA GLY A 3 -4.95 21.60 -2.53
C GLY A 3 -5.54 20.66 -1.49
N PHE A 4 -5.22 20.87 -0.22
CA PHE A 4 -5.79 20.08 0.86
C PHE A 4 -7.29 20.31 1.04
N LYS A 5 -7.75 21.58 0.91
CA LYS A 5 -9.18 21.91 0.91
C LYS A 5 -9.92 21.19 -0.22
N THR A 6 -9.39 21.21 -1.44
CA THR A 6 -9.98 20.53 -2.60
C THR A 6 -10.11 19.04 -2.37
N LEU A 7 -9.12 18.40 -1.73
CA LEU A 7 -9.20 16.97 -1.35
C LEU A 7 -10.31 16.72 -0.32
N ILE A 8 -10.48 17.61 0.68
CA ILE A 8 -11.56 17.50 1.68
C ILE A 8 -12.93 17.63 1.00
N GLU A 9 -13.11 18.64 0.17
CA GLU A 9 -14.35 18.90 -0.57
C GLU A 9 -14.72 17.75 -1.50
N ALA A 10 -13.72 17.12 -2.12
CA ALA A 10 -13.92 15.92 -2.93
C ALA A 10 -14.44 14.72 -2.13
N GLN A 11 -14.33 14.74 -0.79
CA GLN A 11 -14.86 13.72 0.12
C GLN A 11 -16.16 14.17 0.81
N SER A 12 -16.86 15.16 0.27
CA SER A 12 -18.06 15.76 0.84
C SER A 12 -19.15 14.74 1.20
N TYR A 13 -19.32 13.69 0.39
CA TYR A 13 -20.29 12.63 0.69
C TYR A 13 -19.99 11.93 2.04
N SER A 14 -18.73 11.62 2.32
CA SER A 14 -18.32 10.92 3.52
C SER A 14 -18.12 11.84 4.71
N LEU A 15 -17.59 13.04 4.48
CA LEU A 15 -17.30 14.03 5.52
C LEU A 15 -18.51 14.92 5.86
N LYS A 16 -19.52 14.97 4.98
CA LYS A 16 -20.75 15.77 5.15
C LYS A 16 -20.43 17.23 5.46
N GLU A 17 -20.99 17.76 6.54
CA GLU A 17 -20.78 19.15 6.97
C GLU A 17 -19.32 19.50 7.31
N LYS A 18 -18.49 18.51 7.68
CA LYS A 18 -17.05 18.72 7.93
C LYS A 18 -16.26 19.12 6.66
N ALA A 19 -16.80 18.82 5.48
CA ALA A 19 -16.21 19.20 4.20
C ALA A 19 -16.55 20.64 3.77
N VAL A 20 -17.40 21.33 4.53
CA VAL A 20 -17.80 22.72 4.24
C VAL A 20 -16.87 23.69 4.96
N SER A 21 -16.36 24.72 4.24
CA SER A 21 -15.56 25.79 4.85
C SER A 21 -16.37 26.49 5.98
N PRO A 22 -15.76 26.74 7.15
CA PRO A 22 -14.35 26.66 7.53
C PRO A 22 -13.85 25.30 8.06
N TYR A 23 -14.37 24.18 7.61
CA TYR A 23 -13.96 22.81 7.96
C TYR A 23 -13.95 22.53 9.47
N ARG A 24 -14.98 23.04 10.16
CA ARG A 24 -15.13 22.86 11.61
C ARG A 24 -15.30 21.38 11.97
N ASN A 25 -14.68 21.00 13.07
CA ASN A 25 -14.72 19.64 13.60
C ASN A 25 -14.03 18.56 12.72
N LEU A 26 -13.21 18.95 11.76
CA LEU A 26 -12.36 18.01 11.04
C LEU A 26 -11.28 17.48 12.00
N THR A 27 -11.22 16.15 12.16
CA THR A 27 -10.28 15.48 13.07
C THR A 27 -9.12 14.83 12.31
N SER A 28 -8.05 14.47 13.03
CA SER A 28 -6.97 13.65 12.46
C SER A 28 -7.48 12.29 11.95
N THR A 29 -8.49 11.73 12.61
CA THR A 29 -9.15 10.48 12.17
C THR A 29 -9.85 10.67 10.82
N ASP A 30 -10.54 11.78 10.62
CA ASP A 30 -11.17 12.08 9.31
C ASP A 30 -10.14 12.16 8.20
N ILE A 31 -9.00 12.79 8.46
CA ILE A 31 -7.89 12.87 7.50
C ILE A 31 -7.32 11.48 7.22
N ALA A 32 -7.06 10.69 8.25
CA ALA A 32 -6.48 9.35 8.14
C ALA A 32 -7.39 8.38 7.35
N PHE A 33 -8.71 8.49 7.49
CA PHE A 33 -9.65 7.56 6.85
C PHE A 33 -10.16 8.03 5.48
N TYR A 34 -10.19 9.34 5.21
CA TYR A 34 -10.81 9.84 3.98
C TYR A 34 -9.83 10.54 3.02
N ILE A 35 -8.76 11.16 3.52
CA ILE A 35 -7.81 11.90 2.69
C ILE A 35 -6.55 11.09 2.44
N ALA A 36 -5.90 10.57 3.48
CA ALA A 36 -4.67 9.80 3.36
C ALA A 36 -4.82 8.58 2.43
N PRO A 37 -5.94 7.84 2.38
CA PRO A 37 -6.11 6.73 1.45
C PRO A 37 -6.06 7.13 -0.02
N LEU A 38 -6.49 8.33 -0.39
CA LEU A 38 -6.39 8.84 -1.77
C LEU A 38 -4.93 9.08 -2.15
N ILE A 39 -4.19 9.76 -1.27
CA ILE A 39 -2.76 10.05 -1.44
C ILE A 39 -1.97 8.75 -1.52
N ASN A 40 -2.21 7.83 -0.58
CA ASN A 40 -1.56 6.52 -0.54
C ASN A 40 -1.87 5.67 -1.79
N ALA A 41 -3.07 5.77 -2.34
CA ALA A 41 -3.41 5.07 -3.57
C ALA A 41 -2.65 5.62 -4.78
N ILE A 42 -2.53 6.96 -4.91
CA ILE A 42 -1.73 7.56 -5.98
C ILE A 42 -0.26 7.14 -5.84
N THR A 43 0.32 7.18 -4.63
CA THR A 43 1.72 6.78 -4.42
C THR A 43 1.98 5.33 -4.77
N ARG A 44 1.04 4.42 -4.52
CA ARG A 44 1.19 2.97 -4.75
C ARG A 44 0.91 2.56 -6.20
N VAL A 45 -0.20 3.03 -6.78
CA VAL A 45 -0.68 2.54 -8.09
C VAL A 45 -0.88 3.65 -9.12
N GLY A 46 -0.52 4.88 -8.79
CA GLY A 46 -0.56 6.02 -9.72
C GLY A 46 0.57 5.96 -10.74
N THR A 47 0.31 6.48 -11.93
CA THR A 47 1.35 6.75 -12.92
C THR A 47 2.31 7.83 -12.43
N ILE A 48 3.46 7.97 -13.07
CA ILE A 48 4.42 9.05 -12.76
C ILE A 48 3.74 10.41 -12.87
N GLN A 49 2.95 10.62 -13.93
CA GLN A 49 2.21 11.87 -14.14
C GLN A 49 1.17 12.13 -13.03
N GLU A 50 0.47 11.11 -12.57
CA GLU A 50 -0.48 11.23 -11.46
C GLU A 50 0.22 11.58 -10.14
N LYS A 51 1.40 11.00 -9.89
CA LYS A 51 2.24 11.32 -8.72
C LYS A 51 2.78 12.75 -8.79
N GLU A 52 3.23 13.18 -9.96
CA GLU A 52 3.68 14.57 -10.20
C GLU A 52 2.54 15.57 -10.01
N THR A 53 1.36 15.29 -10.56
CA THR A 53 0.16 16.13 -10.35
C THR A 53 -0.19 16.23 -8.86
N MET A 54 -0.13 15.14 -8.12
CA MET A 54 -0.35 15.14 -6.67
C MET A 54 0.69 16.00 -5.94
N PHE A 55 1.95 15.98 -6.36
CA PHE A 55 2.97 16.85 -5.80
C PHE A 55 2.60 18.33 -5.99
N TYR A 56 2.19 18.73 -7.20
CA TYR A 56 1.73 20.09 -7.47
C TYR A 56 0.47 20.47 -6.68
N CYS A 57 -0.42 19.54 -6.38
CA CYS A 57 -1.59 19.81 -5.53
C CYS A 57 -1.19 20.44 -4.17
N PHE A 58 -0.03 20.09 -3.63
CA PHE A 58 0.43 20.61 -2.34
C PHE A 58 1.29 21.87 -2.42
N ILE A 59 2.07 22.04 -3.48
CA ILE A 59 3.00 23.18 -3.62
C ILE A 59 2.43 24.31 -4.49
N GLU A 60 1.66 23.97 -5.52
CA GLU A 60 1.10 24.91 -6.50
C GLU A 60 -0.31 24.42 -6.95
N PRO A 61 -1.31 24.42 -6.04
CA PRO A 61 -2.61 23.79 -6.28
C PRO A 61 -3.37 24.33 -7.50
N ASN A 62 -3.16 25.59 -7.83
CA ASN A 62 -3.78 26.28 -8.97
C ASN A 62 -2.92 26.21 -10.25
N LYS A 63 -1.87 25.37 -10.29
CA LYS A 63 -1.09 25.15 -11.50
C LYS A 63 -1.99 24.60 -12.60
N PRO A 64 -2.08 25.28 -13.76
CA PRO A 64 -2.81 24.77 -14.90
C PRO A 64 -2.03 23.60 -15.53
N ILE A 65 -2.69 22.50 -15.73
CA ILE A 65 -2.13 21.28 -16.32
C ILE A 65 -3.08 20.72 -17.37
N GLN A 66 -2.56 19.95 -18.32
CA GLN A 66 -3.38 19.27 -19.31
C GLN A 66 -4.40 18.36 -18.61
N SER A 67 -5.67 18.54 -18.92
CA SER A 67 -6.74 17.72 -18.34
C SER A 67 -6.65 16.27 -18.80
N THR A 68 -6.83 15.34 -17.84
CA THR A 68 -6.95 13.91 -18.09
C THR A 68 -8.38 13.40 -17.88
N LYS A 69 -9.38 14.28 -17.96
CA LYS A 69 -10.81 13.89 -17.96
C LYS A 69 -11.12 13.06 -19.19
N ARG A 70 -12.07 12.14 -19.06
CA ARG A 70 -12.53 11.36 -20.22
C ARG A 70 -13.12 12.29 -21.27
N GLY A 71 -12.57 12.24 -22.48
CA GLY A 71 -12.98 13.10 -23.61
C GLY A 71 -12.28 14.45 -23.66
N ALA A 72 -11.35 14.75 -22.76
CA ALA A 72 -10.54 15.95 -22.83
C ALA A 72 -9.68 15.98 -24.11
N LYS A 73 -9.59 17.15 -24.71
CA LYS A 73 -8.76 17.41 -25.90
C LYS A 73 -7.42 18.03 -25.52
N VAL A 74 -6.48 18.02 -26.45
CA VAL A 74 -5.21 18.74 -26.28
C VAL A 74 -5.53 20.24 -26.10
N GLY A 75 -4.98 20.82 -25.02
CA GLY A 75 -5.23 22.22 -24.64
C GLY A 75 -6.34 22.41 -23.59
N ASP A 76 -7.15 21.38 -23.30
CA ASP A 76 -8.08 21.47 -22.17
C ASP A 76 -7.29 21.48 -20.86
N ILE A 77 -7.60 22.44 -20.01
CA ILE A 77 -6.88 22.68 -18.74
C ILE A 77 -7.73 22.25 -17.56
N GLU A 78 -7.07 21.71 -16.56
CA GLU A 78 -7.59 21.41 -15.23
C GLU A 78 -6.56 21.91 -14.20
N TYR A 79 -6.98 22.33 -13.00
CA TYR A 79 -6.03 22.70 -11.96
C TYR A 79 -5.49 21.46 -11.23
N ALA A 80 -4.22 21.53 -10.81
CA ALA A 80 -3.52 20.40 -10.17
C ALA A 80 -4.29 19.84 -8.97
N ALA A 81 -4.89 20.68 -8.14
CA ALA A 81 -5.70 20.24 -7.00
C ALA A 81 -6.97 19.47 -7.43
N GLU A 82 -7.70 19.97 -8.44
CA GLU A 82 -8.91 19.33 -8.94
C GLU A 82 -8.61 17.99 -9.60
N GLN A 83 -7.56 17.96 -10.44
CA GLN A 83 -7.13 16.72 -11.08
C GLN A 83 -6.68 15.70 -10.05
N THR A 84 -5.92 16.09 -9.02
CA THR A 84 -5.48 15.20 -7.95
C THR A 84 -6.67 14.60 -7.19
N ALA A 85 -7.67 15.41 -6.86
CA ALA A 85 -8.87 14.92 -6.17
C ALA A 85 -9.62 13.85 -6.98
N ARG A 86 -9.76 14.06 -8.29
CA ARG A 86 -10.39 13.10 -9.21
C ARG A 86 -9.52 11.85 -9.40
N VAL A 87 -8.23 12.04 -9.67
CA VAL A 87 -7.26 10.96 -9.88
C VAL A 87 -7.11 10.11 -8.62
N GLY A 88 -7.12 10.73 -7.43
CA GLY A 88 -7.06 10.01 -6.15
C GLY A 88 -8.20 9.00 -5.98
N LYS A 89 -9.43 9.38 -6.33
CA LYS A 89 -10.57 8.43 -6.32
C LYS A 89 -10.38 7.28 -7.31
N ASN A 90 -9.91 7.58 -8.51
CA ASN A 90 -9.64 6.56 -9.53
C ASN A 90 -8.50 5.63 -9.11
N ALA A 91 -7.40 6.18 -8.56
CA ALA A 91 -6.29 5.41 -8.03
C ALA A 91 -6.72 4.50 -6.87
N LYS A 92 -7.58 5.01 -5.97
CA LYS A 92 -8.14 4.21 -4.87
C LYS A 92 -8.96 3.03 -5.40
N SER A 93 -9.82 3.25 -6.39
CA SER A 93 -10.60 2.18 -7.02
C SER A 93 -9.69 1.15 -7.74
N ARG A 94 -8.61 1.61 -8.43
CA ARG A 94 -7.62 0.71 -9.03
C ARG A 94 -6.90 -0.12 -7.96
N GLN A 95 -6.46 0.54 -6.88
CA GLN A 95 -5.79 -0.13 -5.76
C GLN A 95 -6.69 -1.20 -5.13
N ASP A 96 -7.96 -0.89 -4.88
CA ASP A 96 -8.89 -1.84 -4.27
C ASP A 96 -9.10 -3.07 -5.15
N ARG A 97 -9.29 -2.87 -6.45
CA ARG A 97 -9.42 -3.98 -7.41
C ARG A 97 -8.16 -4.85 -7.46
N LEU A 98 -6.97 -4.23 -7.54
CA LEU A 98 -5.69 -4.97 -7.55
C LEU A 98 -5.47 -5.73 -6.23
N LYS A 99 -5.84 -5.12 -5.11
CA LYS A 99 -5.79 -5.76 -3.78
C LYS A 99 -6.69 -7.00 -3.73
N GLU A 100 -7.95 -6.91 -4.17
CA GLU A 100 -8.88 -8.05 -4.17
C GLU A 100 -8.38 -9.20 -5.06
N GLN A 101 -7.87 -8.89 -6.26
CA GLN A 101 -7.26 -9.89 -7.14
C GLN A 101 -6.04 -10.55 -6.48
N ALA A 102 -5.16 -9.76 -5.87
CA ALA A 102 -3.97 -10.27 -5.19
C ALA A 102 -4.32 -11.15 -3.98
N LEU A 103 -5.34 -10.75 -3.20
CA LEU A 103 -5.79 -11.56 -2.06
C LEU A 103 -6.30 -12.93 -2.53
N GLY A 104 -7.03 -13.01 -3.63
CA GLY A 104 -7.46 -14.29 -4.20
C GLY A 104 -6.29 -15.20 -4.60
N ILE A 105 -5.25 -14.64 -5.23
CA ILE A 105 -4.05 -15.39 -5.61
C ILE A 105 -3.29 -15.88 -4.37
N ILE A 106 -3.11 -15.01 -3.37
CA ILE A 106 -2.38 -15.33 -2.14
C ILE A 106 -3.14 -16.37 -1.30
N ASP A 107 -4.44 -16.22 -1.15
CA ASP A 107 -5.27 -17.21 -0.47
C ASP A 107 -5.17 -18.60 -1.14
N PHE A 108 -5.21 -18.62 -2.47
CA PHE A 108 -5.02 -19.87 -3.20
C PHE A 108 -3.63 -20.51 -2.93
N LYS A 109 -2.55 -19.71 -2.93
CA LYS A 109 -1.20 -20.21 -2.60
C LYS A 109 -1.12 -20.72 -1.17
N ILE A 110 -1.68 -19.98 -0.20
CA ILE A 110 -1.70 -20.39 1.21
C ILE A 110 -2.39 -21.75 1.37
N GLN A 111 -3.58 -21.92 0.81
CA GLN A 111 -4.36 -23.15 0.94
C GLN A 111 -3.73 -24.30 0.17
N LYS A 112 -3.23 -24.06 -1.04
CA LYS A 112 -2.60 -25.09 -1.88
C LYS A 112 -1.35 -25.68 -1.21
N ASP A 113 -0.53 -24.83 -0.58
CA ASP A 113 0.76 -25.20 -0.04
C ASP A 113 0.70 -25.46 1.49
N GLY A 114 -0.50 -25.37 2.11
CA GLY A 114 -0.72 -25.60 3.54
C GLY A 114 0.01 -24.59 4.44
N LEU A 115 0.23 -23.37 3.97
CA LEU A 115 1.01 -22.35 4.69
C LEU A 115 0.31 -21.83 5.94
N ASP A 116 -0.99 -22.01 6.03
CA ASP A 116 -1.81 -21.66 7.20
C ASP A 116 -1.60 -22.59 8.40
N ASP A 117 -0.96 -23.74 8.23
CA ASP A 117 -0.53 -24.60 9.35
C ASP A 117 0.72 -24.03 10.07
N ASN A 118 1.54 -23.22 9.38
CA ASN A 118 2.74 -22.64 9.95
C ASN A 118 2.44 -21.51 10.96
N ASN A 119 3.36 -21.26 11.90
CA ASN A 119 3.24 -20.12 12.84
C ASN A 119 3.37 -18.76 12.15
N ILE A 120 4.17 -18.70 11.10
CA ILE A 120 4.40 -17.52 10.26
C ILE A 120 4.09 -17.90 8.82
N ILE A 121 3.24 -17.14 8.16
CA ILE A 121 2.89 -17.36 6.76
C ILE A 121 3.90 -16.64 5.88
N LEU A 122 4.70 -17.39 5.10
CA LEU A 122 5.61 -16.84 4.09
C LEU A 122 5.07 -17.16 2.70
N VAL A 123 4.81 -16.13 1.89
CA VAL A 123 4.34 -16.27 0.50
C VAL A 123 5.36 -15.65 -0.44
N GLU A 124 5.95 -16.47 -1.32
CA GLU A 124 6.73 -15.98 -2.46
C GLU A 124 5.80 -15.71 -3.65
N LEU A 125 5.88 -14.51 -4.20
CA LEU A 125 5.15 -14.10 -5.39
C LEU A 125 5.97 -14.38 -6.64
N ASP A 126 5.31 -14.95 -7.64
CA ASP A 126 5.85 -15.10 -8.98
C ASP A 126 5.67 -13.82 -9.82
N ASN A 127 6.49 -13.64 -10.83
CA ASN A 127 6.32 -12.52 -11.76
C ASN A 127 5.00 -12.60 -12.54
N SER A 128 4.47 -13.81 -12.76
CA SER A 128 3.16 -14.04 -13.39
C SER A 128 1.97 -13.61 -12.54
N ASP A 129 2.14 -13.44 -11.22
CA ASP A 129 1.06 -13.00 -10.32
C ASP A 129 0.63 -11.56 -10.58
N ASN A 130 1.45 -10.75 -11.26
CA ASN A 130 1.18 -9.34 -11.59
C ASN A 130 0.76 -8.46 -10.41
N ILE A 131 1.23 -8.78 -9.20
CA ILE A 131 0.95 -8.01 -7.98
C ILE A 131 2.02 -6.92 -7.85
N PRO A 132 1.65 -5.62 -7.82
CA PRO A 132 2.61 -4.55 -7.61
C PRO A 132 3.33 -4.68 -6.25
N GLN A 133 4.65 -4.46 -6.25
CA GLN A 133 5.48 -4.54 -5.05
C GLN A 133 4.99 -3.58 -3.95
N GLU A 134 4.51 -2.41 -4.34
CA GLU A 134 4.01 -1.36 -3.44
C GLU A 134 2.72 -1.76 -2.71
N LEU A 135 2.05 -2.83 -3.15
CA LEU A 135 0.85 -3.36 -2.50
C LEU A 135 1.15 -4.48 -1.49
N THR A 136 2.36 -5.06 -1.49
CA THR A 136 2.68 -6.22 -0.63
C THR A 136 2.40 -5.95 0.85
N GLY A 137 2.73 -4.76 1.36
CA GLY A 137 2.46 -4.39 2.74
C GLY A 137 0.96 -4.23 3.07
N LEU A 138 0.16 -3.72 2.12
CA LEU A 138 -1.29 -3.61 2.29
C LEU A 138 -1.94 -5.00 2.26
N ILE A 139 -1.51 -5.85 1.35
CA ILE A 139 -2.01 -7.22 1.21
C ILE A 139 -1.61 -8.06 2.44
N ALA A 140 -0.35 -7.98 2.88
CA ALA A 140 0.11 -8.68 4.08
C ALA A 140 -0.74 -8.35 5.31
N MET A 141 -1.14 -7.08 5.50
CA MET A 141 -2.02 -6.69 6.60
C MET A 141 -3.41 -7.34 6.49
N ASN A 142 -3.97 -7.47 5.29
CA ASN A 142 -5.26 -8.16 5.09
C ASN A 142 -5.13 -9.67 5.39
N VAL A 143 -4.01 -10.29 5.02
CA VAL A 143 -3.73 -11.71 5.33
C VAL A 143 -3.58 -11.89 6.85
N VAL A 144 -2.84 -11.01 7.55
CA VAL A 144 -2.77 -11.01 9.03
C VAL A 144 -4.16 -10.94 9.64
N SER A 145 -5.02 -10.03 9.16
CA SER A 145 -6.39 -9.88 9.67
C SER A 145 -7.26 -11.12 9.44
N LYS A 146 -7.01 -11.87 8.39
CA LYS A 146 -7.77 -13.08 8.04
C LYS A 146 -7.30 -14.31 8.80
N TYR A 147 -5.97 -14.53 8.84
CA TYR A 147 -5.37 -15.76 9.39
C TYR A 147 -4.90 -15.61 10.83
N HIS A 148 -4.87 -14.39 11.37
CA HIS A 148 -4.40 -14.06 12.72
C HIS A 148 -2.97 -14.55 13.00
N LYS A 149 -2.11 -14.51 11.98
CA LYS A 149 -0.71 -14.94 12.02
C LYS A 149 0.20 -13.86 11.45
N PRO A 150 1.46 -13.79 11.86
CA PRO A 150 2.47 -12.96 11.20
C PRO A 150 2.64 -13.40 9.74
N VAL A 151 2.84 -12.43 8.84
CA VAL A 151 2.87 -12.66 7.39
C VAL A 151 4.10 -12.03 6.77
N MET A 152 4.78 -12.78 5.94
CA MET A 152 5.83 -12.34 5.03
C MET A 152 5.34 -12.51 3.59
N ILE A 153 5.39 -11.45 2.80
CA ILE A 153 5.13 -11.53 1.36
C ILE A 153 6.36 -10.97 0.67
N GLY A 154 6.96 -11.73 -0.24
CA GLY A 154 8.13 -11.32 -0.99
C GLY A 154 8.05 -11.73 -2.44
N ARG A 155 8.83 -11.07 -3.30
CA ARG A 155 9.01 -11.40 -4.71
C ARG A 155 10.47 -11.55 -5.01
N ARG A 156 10.83 -12.59 -5.76
CA ARG A 156 12.16 -12.81 -6.29
C ARG A 156 12.36 -11.97 -7.53
N ASN A 157 13.46 -11.22 -7.57
CA ASN A 157 13.89 -10.48 -8.75
C ASN A 157 14.87 -11.33 -9.62
N ASN A 158 15.32 -10.75 -10.74
CA ASN A 158 16.24 -11.42 -11.67
C ASN A 158 17.63 -11.69 -11.07
N ASP A 159 18.03 -10.97 -10.03
CA ASP A 159 19.30 -11.11 -9.33
C ASP A 159 19.21 -12.13 -8.17
N ASN A 160 18.16 -12.95 -8.14
CA ASN A 160 17.88 -13.91 -7.09
C ASN A 160 17.73 -13.28 -5.68
N ILE A 161 17.31 -12.02 -5.62
CA ILE A 161 16.98 -11.36 -4.36
C ILE A 161 15.47 -11.41 -4.14
N ILE A 162 15.04 -11.92 -2.98
CA ILE A 162 13.66 -11.88 -2.55
C ILE A 162 13.48 -10.67 -1.65
N GLN A 163 12.51 -9.83 -1.96
CA GLN A 163 12.21 -8.65 -1.15
C GLN A 163 10.72 -8.39 -1.07
N GLY A 164 10.29 -7.78 0.05
CA GLY A 164 8.87 -7.54 0.24
C GLY A 164 8.53 -6.91 1.57
N SER A 165 7.40 -7.34 2.13
CA SER A 165 6.85 -6.76 3.35
C SER A 165 6.57 -7.81 4.41
N ILE A 166 6.83 -7.47 5.67
CA ILE A 166 6.36 -8.22 6.84
C ILE A 166 5.25 -7.43 7.54
N ARG A 167 4.28 -8.14 8.08
CA ARG A 167 3.22 -7.60 8.93
C ARG A 167 2.87 -8.56 10.06
N SER A 168 2.60 -8.01 11.24
CA SER A 168 2.00 -8.70 12.38
C SER A 168 1.08 -7.72 13.09
N ASP A 169 0.10 -8.21 13.83
CA ASP A 169 -0.76 -7.39 14.69
C ASP A 169 -0.10 -7.04 16.04
N GLY A 170 1.11 -7.56 16.29
CA GLY A 170 1.85 -7.35 17.53
C GLY A 170 1.36 -8.18 18.73
N ASN A 171 0.30 -8.96 18.56
CA ASN A 171 -0.29 -9.79 19.63
C ASN A 171 0.10 -11.27 19.54
N PHE A 172 0.89 -11.65 18.54
CA PHE A 172 1.30 -13.04 18.36
C PHE A 172 2.26 -13.47 19.48
N ALA A 173 1.87 -14.48 20.24
CA ALA A 173 2.60 -14.95 21.41
C ALA A 173 4.03 -15.36 21.04
N GLY A 174 5.03 -14.82 21.76
CA GLY A 174 6.45 -15.10 21.53
C GLY A 174 7.10 -14.26 20.43
N LEU A 175 6.37 -13.36 19.74
CA LEU A 175 6.92 -12.51 18.68
C LEU A 175 6.64 -11.02 18.95
N PRO A 176 7.29 -10.39 19.93
CA PRO A 176 7.07 -8.98 20.26
C PRO A 176 7.57 -8.03 19.15
N SER A 177 8.59 -8.41 18.39
CA SER A 177 9.14 -7.69 17.26
C SER A 177 9.47 -8.65 16.14
N PHE A 178 8.66 -8.65 15.07
CA PHE A 178 8.90 -9.47 13.88
C PHE A 178 10.18 -9.04 13.15
N LYS A 179 10.43 -7.74 13.11
CA LYS A 179 11.67 -7.18 12.56
C LYS A 179 12.89 -7.77 13.25
N LYS A 180 12.95 -7.64 14.58
CA LYS A 180 14.08 -8.14 15.37
C LYS A 180 14.26 -9.65 15.24
N PHE A 181 13.17 -10.41 15.24
CA PHE A 181 13.20 -11.87 15.03
C PHE A 181 13.91 -12.24 13.73
N LEU A 182 13.62 -11.54 12.64
CA LEU A 182 14.30 -11.77 11.36
C LEU A 182 15.76 -11.32 11.37
N GLU A 183 16.08 -10.19 12.01
CA GLU A 183 17.47 -9.72 12.18
C GLU A 183 18.32 -10.73 12.95
N ASP A 184 17.77 -11.27 14.04
CA ASP A 184 18.45 -12.26 14.89
C ASP A 184 18.73 -13.59 14.15
N SER A 185 18.00 -13.91 13.09
CA SER A 185 18.28 -15.07 12.23
C SER A 185 19.62 -14.99 11.50
N GLY A 186 20.12 -13.78 11.22
CA GLY A 186 21.31 -13.56 10.38
C GLY A 186 21.13 -13.97 8.91
N LEU A 187 19.92 -14.32 8.49
CA LEU A 187 19.60 -14.78 7.12
C LEU A 187 19.23 -13.65 6.20
N VAL A 188 18.47 -12.66 6.70
CA VAL A 188 18.01 -11.52 5.90
C VAL A 188 19.15 -10.55 5.60
N THR A 189 19.13 -9.95 4.43
CA THR A 189 20.11 -8.93 4.02
C THR A 189 19.81 -7.57 4.61
N TYR A 190 18.53 -7.28 4.86
CA TYR A 190 18.07 -6.09 5.55
C TYR A 190 16.65 -6.27 6.09
N THR A 191 16.31 -5.46 7.08
CA THR A 191 14.95 -5.12 7.47
C THR A 191 14.86 -3.61 7.66
N ALA A 192 13.74 -3.00 7.21
CA ALA A 192 13.57 -1.55 7.29
C ALA A 192 12.13 -1.18 7.62
N GLY A 193 11.91 -0.50 8.74
CA GLY A 193 10.58 -0.09 9.21
C GLY A 193 10.38 -0.30 10.71
N HIS A 194 9.13 -0.49 11.09
CA HIS A 194 8.71 -0.72 12.48
C HIS A 194 8.72 -2.21 12.85
N ASP A 195 8.68 -2.51 14.14
CA ASP A 195 8.77 -3.87 14.69
C ASP A 195 7.83 -4.89 14.01
N ASN A 196 6.58 -4.49 13.76
CA ASN A 196 5.55 -5.35 13.18
C ASN A 196 5.09 -4.91 11.78
N ALA A 197 5.81 -3.95 11.15
CA ALA A 197 5.49 -3.43 9.82
C ALA A 197 6.75 -2.91 9.13
N ALA A 198 7.49 -3.79 8.46
CA ALA A 198 8.75 -3.47 7.81
C ALA A 198 8.83 -4.03 6.39
N GLY A 199 9.77 -3.51 5.62
CA GLY A 199 10.31 -4.16 4.43
C GLY A 199 11.42 -5.14 4.83
N TRP A 200 11.66 -6.15 4.00
CA TRP A 200 12.71 -7.14 4.19
C TRP A 200 13.33 -7.57 2.87
N GLY A 201 14.55 -8.06 2.94
CA GLY A 201 15.25 -8.64 1.80
C GLY A 201 16.06 -9.86 2.18
N LEU A 202 16.19 -10.80 1.24
CA LEU A 202 16.86 -12.09 1.40
C LEU A 202 17.55 -12.47 0.09
N ASN A 203 18.78 -13.05 0.17
CA ASN A 203 19.32 -13.79 -0.98
C ASN A 203 18.49 -15.07 -1.17
N GLY A 204 17.99 -15.32 -2.37
CA GLY A 204 17.12 -16.45 -2.67
C GLY A 204 17.71 -17.82 -2.33
N ASP A 205 19.05 -17.95 -2.32
CA ASP A 205 19.74 -19.19 -1.92
C ASP A 205 19.55 -19.51 -0.43
N LYS A 206 19.12 -18.55 0.38
CA LYS A 206 18.85 -18.71 1.80
C LYS A 206 17.38 -18.96 2.13
N LEU A 207 16.51 -19.07 1.12
CA LEU A 207 15.07 -19.20 1.35
C LEU A 207 14.72 -20.43 2.18
N ASP A 208 15.27 -21.60 1.83
CA ASP A 208 15.01 -22.84 2.58
C ASP A 208 15.49 -22.75 4.03
N SER A 209 16.63 -22.07 4.26
CA SER A 209 17.13 -21.80 5.61
C SER A 209 16.19 -20.91 6.38
N LEU A 210 15.62 -19.91 5.73
CA LEU A 210 14.64 -19.01 6.36
C LEU A 210 13.34 -19.78 6.67
N ILE A 211 12.82 -20.58 5.75
CA ILE A 211 11.61 -21.38 5.98
C ILE A 211 11.79 -22.29 7.20
N ASN A 212 12.96 -22.94 7.34
CA ASN A 212 13.26 -23.77 8.49
C ASN A 212 13.43 -23.01 9.82
N TYR A 213 13.72 -21.70 9.75
CA TYR A 213 13.85 -20.84 10.92
C TYR A 213 12.50 -20.31 11.42
N LEU A 214 11.54 -20.10 10.50
CA LEU A 214 10.20 -19.56 10.77
C LEU A 214 9.31 -20.57 11.51
#